data_118e589ddbe3a0661a734ff520f4d1b4
#
_entry.id   118e589ddbe3a0661a734ff520f4d1b4
#
_cell.length_a   1.000
_cell.length_b   1.000
_cell.length_c   1.000
_cell.angle_alpha   90.00
_cell.angle_beta   90.00
_cell.angle_gamma   90.00
#
_symmetry.space_group_name_H-M   'P 1'
#
loop_
_entity.id
_entity.type
_entity.pdbx_description
1 polymer ?
#
loop_
_entity_poly.entity_id
_entity_poly.type
_entity_poly.pdbx_seq_one_letter_code
_entity_poly.pdbx_strand_id
1 'polypeptide(L)'
;DPQDPLASVLGYTVGNDVSARDLQRSGPKGIGMDLFAAKSQDRTTGVGPWIVTRDEFPAGSPRLRLTLSVNGELRQDGHTSDMTWDVGELVAFVAARSSFACGDILFTGSPAGVGMGTGKFLKSGDVVEATVEGIGTLRNVVSKKYS
;
A
#
# COMPACT_ATOMS: atom_id res chain seq x y z
N ASP A 1 -12.97 2.89 18.90
CA ASP A 1 -12.83 3.72 20.11
C ASP A 1 -11.98 4.95 19.78
N PRO A 2 -12.50 6.19 19.94
CA PRO A 2 -11.71 7.39 19.68
C PRO A 2 -10.47 7.55 20.58
N GLN A 3 -10.44 6.88 21.73
CA GLN A 3 -9.30 6.92 22.66
C GLN A 3 -8.23 5.88 22.34
N ASP A 4 -8.59 4.81 21.62
CA ASP A 4 -7.65 3.82 21.05
C ASP A 4 -8.06 3.47 19.61
N PRO A 5 -7.67 4.28 18.61
CA PRO A 5 -7.99 4.02 17.21
C PRO A 5 -7.45 2.68 16.71
N LEU A 6 -6.39 2.17 17.34
CA LEU A 6 -5.78 0.90 16.97
C LEU A 6 -6.49 -0.32 17.56
N ALA A 7 -7.45 -0.16 18.47
CA ALA A 7 -8.17 -1.28 19.10
C ALA A 7 -8.87 -2.20 18.07
N SER A 8 -9.30 -1.62 16.94
CA SER A 8 -9.96 -2.34 15.84
C SER A 8 -8.99 -2.90 14.78
N VAL A 9 -7.69 -2.65 14.91
CA VAL A 9 -6.68 -3.15 13.97
C VAL A 9 -6.31 -4.58 14.36
N LEU A 10 -6.60 -5.54 13.50
CA LEU A 10 -6.22 -6.94 13.68
C LEU A 10 -4.69 -7.11 13.60
N GLY A 11 -4.06 -6.44 12.64
CA GLY A 11 -2.63 -6.57 12.40
C GLY A 11 -2.20 -5.85 11.13
N TYR A 12 -0.98 -6.16 10.70
CA TYR A 12 -0.30 -5.49 9.60
C TYR A 12 0.17 -6.51 8.57
N THR A 13 0.15 -6.11 7.32
CA THR A 13 0.60 -6.92 6.19
C THR A 13 1.30 -6.04 5.15
N VAL A 14 2.00 -6.64 4.21
CA VAL A 14 2.57 -5.91 3.08
C VAL A 14 1.51 -5.72 2.01
N GLY A 15 1.36 -4.49 1.54
CA GLY A 15 0.50 -4.15 0.42
C GLY A 15 1.27 -3.53 -0.74
N ASN A 16 0.99 -3.95 -1.96
CA ASN A 16 1.53 -3.34 -3.17
C ASN A 16 0.38 -2.72 -3.97
N ASP A 17 0.22 -1.40 -3.82
CA ASP A 17 -0.81 -0.59 -4.49
C ASP A 17 -0.36 -0.23 -5.92
N VAL A 18 -0.41 -1.21 -6.81
CA VAL A 18 -0.07 -1.00 -8.22
C VAL A 18 -1.12 -0.10 -8.87
N SER A 19 -0.64 0.93 -9.57
CA SER A 19 -1.51 1.96 -10.15
C SER A 19 -1.26 2.11 -11.66
N ALA A 20 -2.32 2.01 -12.46
CA ALA A 20 -2.30 2.29 -13.90
C ALA A 20 -2.25 3.82 -14.12
N ARG A 21 -1.04 4.36 -14.28
CA ARG A 21 -0.81 5.81 -14.30
C ARG A 21 -1.37 6.51 -15.55
N ASP A 22 -1.48 5.81 -16.65
CA ASP A 22 -2.18 6.24 -17.86
C ASP A 22 -3.67 6.47 -17.58
N LEU A 23 -4.33 5.52 -16.94
CA LEU A 23 -5.74 5.64 -16.55
C LEU A 23 -5.95 6.71 -15.48
N GLN A 24 -5.00 6.89 -14.57
CA GLN A 24 -5.08 7.92 -13.54
C GLN A 24 -5.25 9.33 -14.11
N ARG A 25 -4.70 9.59 -15.31
CA ARG A 25 -4.75 10.89 -15.99
C ARG A 25 -5.90 11.02 -16.99
N SER A 26 -6.70 9.96 -17.16
CA SER A 26 -7.82 9.91 -18.12
C SER A 26 -9.16 10.33 -17.52
N GLY A 27 -9.18 10.90 -16.34
CA GLY A 27 -10.39 11.35 -15.67
C GLY A 27 -11.19 12.39 -16.47
N PRO A 28 -12.49 12.50 -16.26
CA PRO A 28 -13.33 13.49 -16.93
C PRO A 28 -12.80 14.90 -16.76
N LYS A 29 -13.01 15.75 -17.77
CA LYS A 29 -12.63 17.16 -17.71
C LYS A 29 -13.22 17.81 -16.45
N GLY A 30 -12.36 18.47 -15.65
CA GLY A 30 -12.74 19.14 -14.42
C GLY A 30 -12.53 18.32 -13.13
N ILE A 31 -12.39 17.00 -13.21
CA ILE A 31 -12.08 16.14 -12.05
C ILE A 31 -10.55 15.89 -11.95
N GLY A 32 -9.87 15.92 -13.10
CA GLY A 32 -8.40 15.81 -13.18
C GLY A 32 -7.90 14.37 -13.11
N MET A 33 -8.01 13.70 -11.95
CA MET A 33 -7.52 12.34 -11.76
C MET A 33 -8.65 11.34 -11.56
N ASP A 34 -8.56 10.18 -12.22
CA ASP A 34 -9.43 9.03 -11.99
C ASP A 34 -8.67 7.98 -11.15
N LEU A 35 -8.82 8.09 -9.83
CA LEU A 35 -8.19 7.16 -8.91
C LEU A 35 -8.88 5.79 -8.93
N PHE A 36 -10.17 5.74 -9.19
CA PHE A 36 -10.91 4.49 -9.29
C PHE A 36 -10.40 3.68 -10.48
N ALA A 37 -10.39 4.23 -11.67
CA ALA A 37 -9.86 3.55 -12.85
C ALA A 37 -8.40 3.11 -12.68
N ALA A 38 -7.59 3.94 -11.99
CA ALA A 38 -6.17 3.66 -11.81
C ALA A 38 -5.86 2.53 -10.83
N LYS A 39 -6.67 2.35 -9.79
CA LYS A 39 -6.37 1.47 -8.65
C LYS A 39 -7.33 0.29 -8.49
N SER A 40 -8.47 0.32 -9.15
CA SER A 40 -9.51 -0.73 -9.05
C SER A 40 -9.50 -1.71 -10.24
N GLN A 41 -8.31 -1.92 -10.83
CA GLN A 41 -8.14 -2.95 -11.86
C GLN A 41 -8.07 -4.33 -11.20
N ASP A 42 -8.67 -5.33 -11.84
CA ASP A 42 -8.60 -6.70 -11.37
C ASP A 42 -7.16 -7.17 -11.19
N ARG A 43 -6.88 -7.80 -10.06
CA ARG A 43 -5.58 -8.43 -9.73
C ARG A 43 -4.38 -7.49 -9.74
N THR A 44 -4.57 -6.20 -9.49
CA THR A 44 -3.47 -5.23 -9.44
C THR A 44 -2.98 -4.94 -8.04
N THR A 45 -3.82 -5.15 -7.02
CA THR A 45 -3.45 -4.91 -5.63
C THR A 45 -3.01 -6.21 -4.97
N GLY A 46 -1.72 -6.35 -4.72
CA GLY A 46 -1.16 -7.46 -3.97
C GLY A 46 -1.22 -7.21 -2.46
N VAL A 47 -1.59 -8.22 -1.69
CA VAL A 47 -1.61 -8.18 -0.22
C VAL A 47 -1.05 -9.49 0.32
N GLY A 48 -0.19 -9.45 1.33
CA GLY A 48 0.43 -10.61 1.95
C GLY A 48 1.88 -10.35 2.38
N PRO A 49 2.67 -11.41 2.65
CA PRO A 49 2.35 -12.83 2.51
C PRO A 49 1.41 -13.37 3.60
N TRP A 50 1.37 -12.73 4.76
CA TRP A 50 0.52 -13.04 5.92
C TRP A 50 0.19 -11.75 6.68
N ILE A 51 -0.64 -11.86 7.70
CA ILE A 51 -0.90 -10.79 8.65
C ILE A 51 -0.09 -11.09 9.92
N VAL A 52 0.70 -10.12 10.37
CA VAL A 52 1.31 -10.13 11.71
C VAL A 52 0.37 -9.36 12.62
N THR A 53 -0.10 -10.00 13.66
CA THR A 53 -1.10 -9.42 14.56
C THR A 53 -0.54 -8.25 15.36
N ARG A 54 -1.41 -7.34 15.76
CA ARG A 54 -1.03 -6.09 16.43
C ARG A 54 -0.23 -6.30 17.72
N ASP A 55 -0.49 -7.37 18.45
CA ASP A 55 0.18 -7.70 19.71
C ASP A 55 1.68 -7.99 19.58
N GLU A 56 2.14 -8.32 18.37
CA GLU A 56 3.57 -8.42 18.06
C GLU A 56 4.26 -7.03 18.00
N PHE A 57 3.48 -5.93 17.99
CA PHE A 57 3.96 -4.55 17.95
C PHE A 57 3.45 -3.77 19.17
N PRO A 58 4.03 -3.93 20.37
CA PRO A 58 3.44 -3.48 21.63
C PRO A 58 3.38 -1.96 21.82
N ALA A 59 4.06 -1.18 21.02
CA ALA A 59 4.20 0.27 21.23
C ALA A 59 3.45 1.13 20.19
N GLY A 60 2.17 0.84 19.93
CA GLY A 60 1.36 1.67 19.01
C GLY A 60 1.60 1.35 17.54
N SER A 61 1.75 2.35 16.69
CA SER A 61 2.03 2.16 15.26
C SER A 61 3.42 1.55 15.05
N PRO A 62 3.56 0.46 14.28
CA PRO A 62 4.85 -0.20 14.11
C PRO A 62 5.85 0.69 13.38
N ARG A 63 7.12 0.64 13.83
CA ARG A 63 8.24 1.39 13.25
C ARG A 63 9.14 0.41 12.51
N LEU A 64 8.91 0.28 11.21
CA LEU A 64 9.50 -0.75 10.37
C LEU A 64 10.10 -0.16 9.10
N ARG A 65 11.23 -0.71 8.67
CA ARG A 65 11.79 -0.42 7.36
C ARG A 65 10.97 -1.15 6.30
N LEU A 66 10.72 -0.49 5.17
CA LEU A 66 10.08 -1.08 4.01
C LEU A 66 10.90 -0.81 2.75
N THR A 67 11.03 -1.82 1.91
CA THR A 67 11.74 -1.74 0.64
C THR A 67 10.91 -2.34 -0.47
N LEU A 68 11.13 -1.87 -1.70
CA LEU A 68 10.58 -2.52 -2.89
C LEU A 68 11.68 -2.62 -3.95
N SER A 69 11.83 -3.79 -4.52
CA SER A 69 12.68 -4.02 -5.67
C SER A 69 11.86 -4.45 -6.90
N VAL A 70 12.39 -4.15 -8.08
CA VAL A 70 11.87 -4.65 -9.37
C VAL A 70 13.02 -5.33 -10.09
N ASN A 71 12.87 -6.63 -10.37
CA ASN A 71 13.93 -7.46 -10.96
C ASN A 71 15.26 -7.39 -10.19
N GLY A 72 15.19 -7.31 -8.86
CA GLY A 72 16.35 -7.16 -7.98
C GLY A 72 16.91 -5.73 -7.86
N GLU A 73 16.44 -4.76 -8.66
CA GLU A 73 16.82 -3.35 -8.53
C GLU A 73 15.98 -2.68 -7.44
N LEU A 74 16.63 -2.15 -6.41
CA LEU A 74 15.97 -1.40 -5.34
C LEU A 74 15.33 -0.12 -5.92
N ARG A 75 14.04 0.06 -5.69
CA ARG A 75 13.24 1.20 -6.18
C ARG A 75 12.71 2.07 -5.06
N GLN A 76 12.34 1.46 -3.95
CA GLN A 76 11.84 2.16 -2.77
C GLN A 76 12.60 1.66 -1.55
N ASP A 77 12.97 2.59 -0.67
CA ASP A 77 13.55 2.35 0.64
C ASP A 77 13.03 3.44 1.57
N GLY A 78 12.31 3.07 2.59
CA GLY A 78 11.66 3.98 3.50
C GLY A 78 11.41 3.35 4.85
N HIS A 79 10.88 4.14 5.76
CA HIS A 79 10.56 3.70 7.11
C HIS A 79 9.18 4.20 7.51
N THR A 80 8.40 3.39 8.22
CA THR A 80 7.04 3.79 8.62
C THR A 80 7.04 4.97 9.59
N SER A 81 8.15 5.25 10.28
CA SER A 81 8.30 6.47 11.10
C SER A 81 8.41 7.77 10.29
N ASP A 82 8.61 7.68 8.97
CA ASP A 82 8.68 8.83 8.07
C ASP A 82 7.28 9.27 7.58
N MET A 83 6.26 8.52 7.95
CA MET A 83 4.87 8.87 7.65
C MET A 83 4.48 10.19 8.34
N THR A 84 3.82 11.07 7.61
CA THR A 84 3.29 12.33 8.15
C THR A 84 2.20 12.08 9.20
N TRP A 85 1.37 11.06 8.97
CA TRP A 85 0.29 10.62 9.85
C TRP A 85 0.56 9.19 10.25
N ASP A 86 0.47 8.88 11.52
CA ASP A 86 0.64 7.50 11.97
C ASP A 86 -0.60 6.64 11.67
N VAL A 87 -0.51 5.34 11.91
CA VAL A 87 -1.63 4.42 11.60
C VAL A 87 -2.87 4.76 12.43
N GLY A 88 -2.71 5.14 13.71
CA GLY A 88 -3.82 5.52 14.57
C GLY A 88 -4.55 6.75 14.06
N GLU A 89 -3.80 7.77 13.63
CA GLU A 89 -4.36 8.99 13.02
C GLU A 89 -5.11 8.69 11.73
N LEU A 90 -4.56 7.81 10.87
CA LEU A 90 -5.22 7.40 9.63
C LEU A 90 -6.50 6.61 9.89
N VAL A 91 -6.50 5.69 10.85
CA VAL A 91 -7.69 4.93 11.25
C VAL A 91 -8.75 5.88 11.80
N ALA A 92 -8.38 6.80 12.69
CA ALA A 92 -9.30 7.80 13.23
C ALA A 92 -9.89 8.70 12.13
N PHE A 93 -9.05 9.12 11.17
CA PHE A 93 -9.49 9.95 10.05
C PHE A 93 -10.55 9.24 9.18
N VAL A 94 -10.34 7.96 8.87
CA VAL A 94 -11.30 7.17 8.08
C VAL A 94 -12.56 6.91 8.89
N ALA A 95 -12.43 6.48 10.15
CA ALA A 95 -13.56 6.17 11.02
C ALA A 95 -14.51 7.35 11.25
N ALA A 96 -14.00 8.59 11.22
CA ALA A 96 -14.81 9.79 11.30
C ALA A 96 -15.67 10.06 10.04
N ARG A 97 -15.46 9.34 8.94
CA ARG A 97 -16.08 9.56 7.62
C ARG A 97 -16.78 8.34 7.04
N SER A 98 -16.32 7.15 7.41
CA SER A 98 -16.81 5.87 6.90
C SER A 98 -16.73 4.81 7.98
N SER A 99 -17.61 3.83 7.93
CA SER A 99 -17.53 2.69 8.83
C SER A 99 -16.54 1.66 8.29
N PHE A 100 -15.74 1.08 9.17
CA PHE A 100 -14.96 -0.11 8.88
C PHE A 100 -15.81 -1.36 9.06
N ALA A 101 -15.63 -2.33 8.17
CA ALA A 101 -16.13 -3.69 8.32
C ALA A 101 -14.98 -4.64 8.66
N CYS A 102 -15.33 -5.80 9.23
CA CYS A 102 -14.34 -6.84 9.47
C CYS A 102 -13.76 -7.32 8.12
N GLY A 103 -12.44 -7.30 8.01
CA GLY A 103 -11.72 -7.65 6.79
C GLY A 103 -11.35 -6.46 5.88
N ASP A 104 -11.73 -5.24 6.21
CA ASP A 104 -11.28 -4.07 5.49
C ASP A 104 -9.75 -3.89 5.61
N ILE A 105 -9.15 -3.43 4.54
CA ILE A 105 -7.71 -3.16 4.46
C ILE A 105 -7.49 -1.67 4.19
N LEU A 106 -6.72 -1.03 5.05
CA LEU A 106 -6.31 0.35 4.89
C LEU A 106 -4.87 0.43 4.35
N PHE A 107 -4.70 0.92 3.13
CA PHE A 107 -3.40 1.28 2.59
C PHE A 107 -2.95 2.63 3.13
N THR A 108 -1.82 2.65 3.81
CA THR A 108 -1.32 3.83 4.54
C THR A 108 -0.43 4.74 3.71
N GLY A 109 -0.26 4.43 2.42
CA GLY A 109 0.56 5.21 1.51
C GLY A 109 1.84 4.49 1.09
N SER A 110 2.64 5.15 0.27
CA SER A 110 3.87 4.59 -0.30
C SER A 110 5.04 5.57 -0.13
N PRO A 111 6.25 5.08 0.18
CA PRO A 111 7.45 5.92 0.22
C PRO A 111 7.85 6.40 -1.18
N ALA A 112 8.83 7.28 -1.25
CA ALA A 112 9.43 7.75 -2.49
C ALA A 112 9.93 6.58 -3.37
N GLY A 113 10.10 6.83 -4.68
CA GLY A 113 10.59 5.83 -5.65
C GLY A 113 9.49 5.22 -6.54
N VAL A 114 8.25 5.71 -6.43
CA VAL A 114 7.15 5.29 -7.34
C VAL A 114 7.48 5.61 -8.80
N GLY A 115 6.98 4.76 -9.72
CA GLY A 115 7.27 4.88 -11.16
C GLY A 115 6.93 6.25 -11.76
N MET A 116 5.90 6.94 -11.24
CA MET A 116 5.55 8.28 -11.72
C MET A 116 6.63 9.33 -11.39
N GLY A 117 7.33 9.20 -10.27
CA GLY A 117 8.41 10.11 -9.89
C GLY A 117 9.73 9.78 -10.57
N THR A 118 9.98 8.52 -10.91
CA THR A 118 11.26 8.04 -11.45
C THR A 118 11.24 7.83 -12.97
N GLY A 119 10.07 7.81 -13.61
CA GLY A 119 9.90 7.45 -15.01
C GLY A 119 10.03 5.94 -15.30
N LYS A 120 10.23 5.12 -14.28
CA LYS A 120 10.43 3.68 -14.39
C LYS A 120 9.13 2.92 -14.13
N PHE A 121 8.39 2.62 -15.19
CA PHE A 121 7.12 1.90 -15.12
C PHE A 121 7.31 0.38 -15.22
N LEU A 122 6.41 -0.37 -14.62
CA LEU A 122 6.38 -1.82 -14.66
C LEU A 122 6.01 -2.33 -16.07
N LYS A 123 6.58 -3.47 -16.43
CA LYS A 123 6.34 -4.16 -17.70
C LYS A 123 5.94 -5.61 -17.43
N SER A 124 5.23 -6.23 -18.36
CA SER A 124 4.92 -7.66 -18.28
C SER A 124 6.21 -8.48 -18.14
N GLY A 125 6.22 -9.38 -17.18
CA GLY A 125 7.36 -10.20 -16.80
C GLY A 125 8.19 -9.66 -15.65
N ASP A 126 8.02 -8.38 -15.27
CA ASP A 126 8.73 -7.83 -14.11
C ASP A 126 8.34 -8.56 -12.83
N VAL A 127 9.33 -8.81 -12.00
CA VAL A 127 9.18 -9.35 -10.66
C VAL A 127 9.29 -8.22 -9.66
N VAL A 128 8.22 -8.00 -8.90
CA VAL A 128 8.15 -6.98 -7.86
C VAL A 128 8.18 -7.64 -6.51
N GLU A 129 9.11 -7.24 -5.65
CA GLU A 129 9.26 -7.74 -4.29
C GLU A 129 9.18 -6.56 -3.32
N ALA A 130 8.10 -6.52 -2.54
CA ALA A 130 7.90 -5.56 -1.48
C ALA A 130 8.13 -6.24 -0.13
N THR A 131 9.06 -5.70 0.65
CA THR A 131 9.46 -6.26 1.95
C THR A 131 9.18 -5.24 3.05
N VAL A 132 8.58 -5.70 4.13
CA VAL A 132 8.46 -4.93 5.38
C VAL A 132 9.12 -5.75 6.48
N GLU A 133 10.06 -5.11 7.18
CA GLU A 133 10.80 -5.71 8.30
C GLU A 133 9.83 -6.26 9.36
N GLY A 134 10.07 -7.47 9.86
CA GLY A 134 9.22 -8.13 10.84
C GLY A 134 7.88 -8.66 10.29
N ILE A 135 7.51 -8.33 9.03
CA ILE A 135 6.29 -8.87 8.41
C ILE A 135 6.64 -9.88 7.32
N GLY A 136 7.48 -9.52 6.36
CA GLY A 136 7.87 -10.45 5.30
C GLY A 136 7.95 -9.80 3.93
N THR A 137 8.04 -10.65 2.89
CA THR A 137 8.16 -10.21 1.49
C THR A 137 6.97 -10.67 0.67
N LEU A 138 6.27 -9.73 0.10
CA LEU A 138 5.24 -9.95 -0.91
C LEU A 138 5.89 -9.92 -2.29
N ARG A 139 5.79 -11.02 -3.02
CA ARG A 139 6.34 -11.17 -4.37
C ARG A 139 5.23 -11.30 -5.40
N ASN A 140 5.24 -10.44 -6.40
CA ASN A 140 4.29 -10.44 -7.52
C ASN A 140 5.03 -10.47 -8.85
N VAL A 141 4.42 -11.10 -9.84
CA VAL A 141 4.90 -11.07 -11.23
C VAL A 141 3.88 -10.30 -12.07
N VAL A 142 4.36 -9.28 -12.78
CA VAL A 142 3.50 -8.48 -13.65
C VAL A 142 3.10 -9.30 -14.87
N SER A 143 1.82 -9.52 -15.06
CA SER A 143 1.28 -10.22 -16.23
C SER A 143 0.73 -9.23 -17.26
N LYS A 144 0.53 -9.70 -18.49
CA LYS A 144 -0.28 -8.97 -19.46
C LYS A 144 -1.75 -8.96 -19.01
N LYS A 145 -2.45 -7.87 -19.31
CA LYS A 145 -3.91 -7.84 -19.16
C LYS A 145 -4.51 -9.00 -19.97
N TYR A 146 -5.38 -9.77 -19.36
CA TYR A 146 -6.18 -10.73 -20.11
C TYR A 146 -7.11 -9.96 -21.05
N SER A 147 -7.00 -10.25 -22.34
CA SER A 147 -7.95 -9.78 -23.37
C SER A 147 -9.24 -10.55 -23.29
#